data_75fe3c7f94e91a107b0ace90d23257f1
#
_entry.id   75fe3c7f94e91a107b0ace90d23257f1
#
_cell.length_a   1.000
_cell.length_b   1.000
_cell.length_c   1.000
_cell.angle_alpha   90.00
_cell.angle_beta   90.00
_cell.angle_gamma   90.00
#
_symmetry.space_group_name_H-M   'P 1'
#
loop_
_entity.id
_entity.type
_entity.pdbx_description
1 polymer ?
#
loop_
_entity_poly.entity_id
_entity_poly.type
_entity_poly.pdbx_seq_one_letter_code
_entity_poly.pdbx_strand_id
1 'polypeptide(L)'
;DKVLSLDDMASEVNLSPSHFSYLFKKKTGYSPIEYFNHLKVQKACQFLLFTKLRIKEISQELGIDDQYYFSRMFTKVMGLAPNDYREKRVH
;
A
#
# COMPACT_ATOMS: atom_id res chain seq x y z
N ASP A 1 10.47 7.64 -0.09
CA ASP A 1 10.57 6.45 -0.92
C ASP A 1 9.82 6.61 -2.21
N LYS A 2 10.45 6.22 -3.28
CA LYS A 2 9.81 6.27 -4.59
C LYS A 2 8.77 5.16 -4.72
N VAL A 3 7.60 5.53 -5.23
CA VAL A 3 6.60 4.55 -5.60
C VAL A 3 6.92 4.09 -7.01
N LEU A 4 7.31 2.84 -7.16
CA LEU A 4 7.58 2.28 -8.47
C LEU A 4 6.26 2.07 -9.22
N SER A 5 6.22 2.49 -10.47
CA SER A 5 5.06 2.24 -11.31
C SER A 5 5.18 0.86 -11.95
N LEU A 6 4.07 0.36 -12.46
CA LEU A 6 4.06 -0.88 -13.22
C LEU A 6 5.00 -0.79 -14.44
N ASP A 7 4.97 0.37 -15.11
CA ASP A 7 5.82 0.59 -16.28
C ASP A 7 7.30 0.55 -15.91
N ASP A 8 7.69 1.14 -14.77
CA ASP A 8 9.07 1.13 -14.31
C ASP A 8 9.56 -0.29 -14.07
N MET A 9 8.75 -1.10 -13.40
CA MET A 9 9.12 -2.48 -13.11
C MET A 9 9.21 -3.33 -14.37
N ALA A 10 8.25 -3.19 -15.27
CA ALA A 10 8.25 -3.93 -16.52
C ALA A 10 9.48 -3.57 -17.36
N SER A 11 9.85 -2.29 -17.36
CA SER A 11 11.02 -1.80 -18.09
C SER A 11 12.32 -2.44 -17.55
N GLU A 12 12.44 -2.58 -16.25
CA GLU A 12 13.63 -3.19 -15.61
C GLU A 12 13.86 -4.62 -16.06
N VAL A 13 12.82 -5.37 -16.39
CA VAL A 13 12.93 -6.77 -16.80
C VAL A 13 12.66 -6.97 -18.28
N ASN A 14 12.60 -5.89 -19.07
CA ASN A 14 12.38 -5.94 -20.52
C ASN A 14 11.07 -6.64 -20.92
N LEU A 15 10.03 -6.45 -20.13
CA LEU A 15 8.70 -7.02 -20.42
C LEU A 15 7.72 -5.89 -20.64
N SER A 16 6.66 -6.16 -21.42
CA SER A 16 5.55 -5.22 -21.50
C SER A 16 4.85 -5.19 -20.13
N PRO A 17 4.20 -4.05 -19.76
CA PRO A 17 3.48 -3.98 -18.49
C PRO A 17 2.46 -5.11 -18.32
N SER A 18 1.72 -5.43 -19.37
CA SER A 18 0.72 -6.52 -19.30
C SER A 18 1.36 -7.88 -19.03
N HIS A 19 2.46 -8.17 -19.73
CA HIS A 19 3.16 -9.44 -19.58
C HIS A 19 3.79 -9.55 -18.18
N PHE A 20 4.42 -8.47 -17.73
CA PHE A 20 4.99 -8.42 -16.40
C PHE A 20 3.91 -8.66 -15.33
N SER A 21 2.78 -7.97 -15.47
CA SER A 21 1.67 -8.10 -14.52
C SER A 21 1.14 -9.53 -14.47
N TYR A 22 1.00 -10.17 -15.61
CA TYR A 22 0.55 -11.55 -15.69
C TYR A 22 1.50 -12.51 -14.96
N LEU A 23 2.80 -12.40 -15.26
CA LEU A 23 3.81 -13.26 -14.64
C LEU A 23 3.93 -13.02 -13.15
N PHE A 24 3.86 -11.74 -12.75
CA PHE A 24 3.94 -11.37 -11.34
C PHE A 24 2.79 -12.01 -10.57
N LYS A 25 1.56 -11.88 -11.08
CA LYS A 25 0.40 -12.46 -10.42
C LYS A 25 0.48 -13.98 -10.37
N LYS A 26 0.97 -14.60 -11.44
CA LYS A 26 1.12 -16.04 -11.50
C LYS A 26 2.09 -16.55 -10.42
N LYS A 27 3.16 -15.80 -10.16
CA LYS A 27 4.16 -16.22 -9.18
C LYS A 27 3.83 -15.84 -7.74
N THR A 28 3.21 -14.67 -7.53
CA THR A 28 2.96 -14.17 -6.18
C THR A 28 1.54 -14.34 -5.71
N GLY A 29 0.60 -14.56 -6.63
CA GLY A 29 -0.82 -14.58 -6.30
C GLY A 29 -1.47 -13.21 -6.28
N TYR A 30 -0.70 -12.14 -6.46
CA TYR A 30 -1.18 -10.76 -6.43
C TYR A 30 -0.75 -10.02 -7.69
N SER A 31 -1.59 -9.09 -8.17
CA SER A 31 -1.12 -8.16 -9.18
C SER A 31 -0.07 -7.24 -8.55
N PRO A 32 0.81 -6.60 -9.35
CA PRO A 32 1.80 -5.67 -8.78
C PRO A 32 1.16 -4.56 -7.97
N ILE A 33 0.03 -4.01 -8.43
CA ILE A 33 -0.67 -2.94 -7.70
C ILE A 33 -1.18 -3.44 -6.35
N GLU A 34 -1.80 -4.62 -6.33
CA GLU A 34 -2.25 -5.21 -5.08
C GLU A 34 -1.09 -5.44 -4.11
N TYR A 35 0.01 -5.95 -4.63
CA TYR A 35 1.18 -6.22 -3.82
C TYR A 35 1.74 -4.94 -3.19
N PHE A 36 1.87 -3.87 -3.97
CA PHE A 36 2.36 -2.61 -3.44
C PHE A 36 1.39 -1.97 -2.46
N ASN A 37 0.09 -2.14 -2.68
CA ASN A 37 -0.88 -1.66 -1.70
C ASN A 37 -0.73 -2.38 -0.37
N HIS A 38 -0.47 -3.68 -0.40
CA HIS A 38 -0.19 -4.42 0.83
C HIS A 38 1.05 -3.90 1.54
N LEU A 39 2.12 -3.60 0.80
CA LEU A 39 3.33 -3.04 1.39
C LEU A 39 3.08 -1.67 2.02
N LYS A 40 2.30 -0.83 1.34
CA LYS A 40 1.93 0.48 1.89
C LYS A 40 1.12 0.35 3.16
N VAL A 41 0.17 -0.59 3.18
CA VAL A 41 -0.65 -0.82 4.36
C VAL A 41 0.20 -1.33 5.52
N GLN A 42 1.17 -2.20 5.28
CA GLN A 42 2.08 -2.65 6.33
C GLN A 42 2.86 -1.48 6.91
N LYS A 43 3.34 -0.57 6.07
CA LYS A 43 4.04 0.61 6.55
C LYS A 43 3.11 1.54 7.31
N ALA A 44 1.87 1.67 6.85
CA ALA A 44 0.86 2.46 7.56
C ALA A 44 0.64 1.91 8.97
N CYS A 45 0.60 0.60 9.13
CA CYS A 45 0.44 -0.02 10.44
C CYS A 45 1.57 0.40 11.38
N GLN A 46 2.80 0.46 10.88
CA GLN A 46 3.93 0.90 11.69
C GLN A 46 3.76 2.37 12.12
N PHE A 47 3.35 3.24 11.20
CA PHE A 47 3.10 4.63 11.55
C PHE A 47 1.98 4.75 12.59
N LEU A 48 0.92 3.97 12.43
CA LEU A 48 -0.21 4.00 13.36
C LEU A 48 0.18 3.55 14.76
N LEU A 49 1.05 2.54 14.86
CA LEU A 49 1.45 1.98 16.14
C LEU A 49 2.55 2.77 16.83
N PHE A 50 3.50 3.31 16.07
CA PHE A 50 4.71 3.85 16.64
C PHE A 50 4.84 5.38 16.52
N THR A 51 3.85 6.04 15.93
CA THR A 51 3.86 7.50 15.82
C THR A 51 2.50 8.07 16.18
N LYS A 52 2.44 9.39 16.33
CA LYS A 52 1.18 10.11 16.54
C LYS A 52 0.75 10.85 15.27
N LEU A 53 1.29 10.45 14.13
CA LEU A 53 0.93 11.07 12.87
C LEU A 53 -0.56 10.91 12.61
N ARG A 54 -1.15 11.95 12.03
CA ARG A 54 -2.56 11.93 11.64
C ARG A 54 -2.71 11.07 10.38
N ILE A 55 -3.92 10.58 10.15
CA ILE A 55 -4.19 9.76 8.96
C ILE A 55 -3.77 10.48 7.69
N LYS A 56 -4.07 11.78 7.59
CA LYS A 56 -3.67 12.58 6.44
C LYS A 56 -2.15 12.60 6.27
N GLU A 57 -1.42 12.73 7.37
CA GLU A 57 0.03 12.74 7.33
C GLU A 57 0.61 11.39 6.92
N ILE A 58 0.03 10.32 7.43
CA ILE A 58 0.43 8.96 7.05
C ILE A 58 0.20 8.75 5.56
N SER A 59 -0.97 9.14 5.09
CA SER A 59 -1.32 9.05 3.66
C SER A 59 -0.27 9.75 2.81
N GLN A 60 0.12 10.97 3.20
CA GLN A 60 1.13 11.74 2.47
C GLN A 60 2.49 11.05 2.50
N GLU A 61 2.89 10.50 3.64
CA GLU A 61 4.16 9.79 3.76
C GLU A 61 4.21 8.56 2.83
N LEU A 62 3.07 7.97 2.55
CA LEU A 62 2.98 6.83 1.65
C LEU A 62 2.80 7.23 0.19
N GLY A 63 2.82 8.54 -0.11
CA GLY A 63 2.65 9.03 -1.47
C GLY A 63 1.21 9.00 -1.95
N ILE A 64 0.25 8.97 -1.04
CA ILE A 64 -1.18 8.95 -1.37
C ILE A 64 -1.77 10.29 -0.98
N ASP A 65 -2.13 11.09 -1.99
CA ASP A 65 -2.65 12.45 -1.74
C ASP A 65 -4.03 12.45 -1.10
N ASP A 66 -4.87 11.49 -1.47
CA ASP A 66 -6.25 11.43 -0.99
C ASP A 66 -6.34 10.51 0.23
N GLN A 67 -6.52 11.10 1.41
CA GLN A 67 -6.60 10.33 2.65
C GLN A 67 -7.81 9.41 2.70
N TYR A 68 -8.87 9.76 1.97
CA TYR A 68 -10.07 8.91 1.94
C TYR A 68 -9.82 7.66 1.10
N TYR A 69 -9.09 7.82 0.00
CA TYR A 69 -8.67 6.67 -0.79
C TYR A 69 -7.76 5.76 0.05
N PHE A 70 -6.82 6.36 0.78
CA PHE A 70 -5.94 5.60 1.66
C PHE A 70 -6.73 4.82 2.71
N SER A 71 -7.72 5.46 3.35
CA SER A 71 -8.53 4.80 4.36
C SER A 71 -9.31 3.61 3.80
N ARG A 72 -9.86 3.76 2.59
CA ARG A 72 -10.57 2.67 1.93
C ARG A 72 -9.62 1.51 1.60
N MET A 73 -8.43 1.83 1.11
CA MET A 73 -7.42 0.83 0.80
C MET A 73 -6.98 0.08 2.06
N PHE A 74 -6.73 0.82 3.12
CA PHE A 74 -6.35 0.23 4.40
C PHE A 74 -7.45 -0.71 4.93
N THR A 75 -8.67 -0.24 4.90
CA THR A 75 -9.81 -1.03 5.38
C THR A 75 -10.01 -2.30 4.55
N LYS A 76 -9.80 -2.21 3.25
CA LYS A 76 -9.91 -3.38 2.38
C LYS A 76 -8.90 -4.46 2.73
N VAL A 77 -7.69 -4.06 3.08
CA VAL A 77 -6.61 -5.00 3.41
C VAL A 77 -6.72 -5.49 4.85
N MET A 78 -6.97 -4.58 5.78
CA MET A 78 -6.91 -4.90 7.21
C MET A 78 -8.26 -5.26 7.83
N GLY A 79 -9.35 -4.93 7.18
CA GLY A 79 -10.68 -5.22 7.70
C GLY A 79 -11.22 -4.21 8.68
N LEU A 80 -10.47 -3.14 8.99
CA LEU A 80 -10.93 -2.07 9.86
C LEU A 80 -10.24 -0.77 9.48
N ALA A 81 -10.82 0.35 9.91
CA ALA A 81 -10.31 1.67 9.57
C ALA A 81 -8.99 1.97 10.30
N PRO A 82 -8.15 2.85 9.74
CA PRO A 82 -6.86 3.18 10.37
C PRO A 82 -6.97 3.62 11.82
N ASN A 83 -7.92 4.49 12.15
CA ASN A 83 -8.08 4.95 13.53
C ASN A 83 -8.51 3.82 14.46
N ASP A 84 -9.37 2.93 14.00
CA ASP A 84 -9.78 1.79 14.79
C ASP A 84 -8.62 0.84 15.03
N TYR A 85 -7.79 0.66 14.04
CA TYR A 85 -6.59 -0.17 14.17
C TYR A 85 -5.66 0.42 15.24
N ARG A 86 -5.44 1.72 15.20
CA ARG A 86 -4.59 2.41 16.16
C ARG A 86 -5.11 2.24 17.59
N GLU A 87 -6.40 2.45 17.77
CA GLU A 87 -7.01 2.37 19.10
C GLU A 87 -6.97 0.96 19.68
N LYS A 88 -7.27 -0.02 18.86
CA LYS A 88 -7.31 -1.41 19.34
C LYS A 88 -5.94 -1.96 19.69
N ARG A 89 -4.89 -1.47 19.06
CA ARG A 89 -3.54 -2.01 19.24
C ARG A 89 -2.75 -1.31 20.34
N VAL A 90 -3.16 -0.11 20.73
CA VAL A 90 -2.42 0.68 21.72
C VAL A 90 -2.90 0.44 23.15
N HIS A 91 -3.93 -0.33 23.34
CA HIS A 91 -4.43 -0.66 24.68
C HIS A 91 -3.65 -1.78 25.34
#